data_a8a0201ea1a7b3933f264c5350d6a97e
#
_entry.id   a8a0201ea1a7b3933f264c5350d6a97e
#
_cell.length_a   1.000
_cell.length_b   1.000
_cell.length_c   1.000
_cell.angle_alpha   90.00
_cell.angle_beta   90.00
_cell.angle_gamma   90.00
#
_symmetry.space_group_name_H-M   'P 1'
#
loop_
_entity.id
_entity.type
_entity.pdbx_description
1 polymer ?
#
loop_
_entity_poly.entity_id
_entity_poly.type
_entity_poly.pdbx_seq_one_letter_code
_entity_poly.pdbx_strand_id
1 'polypeptide(L)'
;MTSRQRKRERREVFSVTKATPSYLDWSKDTIAFGREDHPDYVPHPGRYPLVVDPIIGNTRFSKVLMDGGSSLNIMYAPTLELMGIGLDKLRPSKSPFHGVAPGKRVQPLGQIDLPVCFGTAANFRKEVLTFEVVGFRGSYHAILGRPCYAKFMAVPNYTYLKLKMPGPKGVITIGSSFEHAYECDVECVERAEAQAEDEALAATLDKMASEALDSTHRHAGSFEPTEGIKKVPLDPSHSDNKALQISATLDDK
;
A
#
# COMPACT_ATOMS: atom_id res chain seq x y z
N MET A 1 10.35 -13.14 10.88
CA MET A 1 10.66 -14.60 10.81
C MET A 1 12.14 -14.77 10.47
N THR A 2 12.94 -15.38 11.33
CA THR A 2 14.37 -15.55 11.12
C THR A 2 14.67 -16.70 10.15
N SER A 3 15.88 -16.72 9.54
CA SER A 3 16.33 -17.81 8.66
C SER A 3 16.29 -19.18 9.37
N ARG A 4 16.59 -19.21 10.70
CA ARG A 4 16.47 -20.43 11.52
C ARG A 4 15.03 -20.90 11.69
N GLN A 5 14.06 -19.99 11.86
CA GLN A 5 12.65 -20.34 11.95
C GLN A 5 12.12 -20.93 10.65
N ARG A 6 12.47 -20.32 9.48
CA ARG A 6 12.11 -20.88 8.16
C ARG A 6 12.70 -22.26 7.91
N LYS A 7 13.95 -22.50 8.37
CA LYS A 7 14.62 -23.82 8.24
C LYS A 7 13.99 -24.87 9.13
N ARG A 8 13.48 -24.49 10.31
CA ARG A 8 12.73 -25.36 11.23
C ARG A 8 11.36 -25.73 10.65
N GLU A 9 10.58 -24.74 10.22
CA GLU A 9 9.29 -24.97 9.55
C GLU A 9 9.43 -25.86 8.31
N ARG A 10 10.46 -25.62 7.48
CA ARG A 10 10.73 -26.47 6.32
C ARG A 10 11.00 -27.91 6.71
N ARG A 11 11.70 -28.16 7.83
CA ARG A 11 11.92 -29.54 8.35
C ARG A 11 10.62 -30.15 8.86
N GLU A 12 9.77 -29.38 9.55
CA GLU A 12 8.48 -29.86 10.05
C GLU A 12 7.51 -30.19 8.90
N VAL A 13 7.46 -29.36 7.87
CA VAL A 13 6.62 -29.58 6.67
C VAL A 13 7.07 -30.79 5.87
N PHE A 14 8.38 -31.08 5.81
CA PHE A 14 8.92 -32.22 5.07
C PHE A 14 9.13 -33.48 5.92
N SER A 15 8.91 -33.44 7.23
CA SER A 15 8.87 -34.63 8.07
C SER A 15 7.49 -35.28 7.96
N VAL A 16 7.30 -36.12 6.96
CA VAL A 16 6.06 -36.93 6.79
C VAL A 16 6.03 -37.99 7.89
N THR A 17 5.44 -37.65 9.03
CA THR A 17 4.96 -38.66 9.95
C THR A 17 3.62 -39.19 9.42
N LYS A 18 3.46 -40.53 9.39
CA LYS A 18 2.17 -41.19 9.12
C LYS A 18 1.20 -40.93 10.30
N ALA A 19 0.78 -39.68 10.47
CA ALA A 19 -0.31 -39.37 11.39
C ALA A 19 -1.63 -39.56 10.67
N THR A 20 -2.61 -40.12 11.36
CA THR A 20 -3.99 -40.20 10.86
C THR A 20 -4.43 -38.74 10.54
N PRO A 21 -4.93 -38.48 9.34
CA PRO A 21 -5.40 -37.13 9.01
C PRO A 21 -6.44 -36.66 10.01
N SER A 22 -6.21 -35.56 10.68
CA SER A 22 -7.23 -34.92 11.52
C SER A 22 -7.78 -33.71 10.78
N TYR A 23 -9.09 -33.59 10.70
CA TYR A 23 -9.75 -32.42 10.16
C TYR A 23 -9.67 -31.27 11.18
N LEU A 24 -9.48 -30.07 10.68
CA LEU A 24 -9.62 -28.86 11.51
C LEU A 24 -11.09 -28.75 11.93
N ASP A 25 -11.36 -28.33 13.18
CA ASP A 25 -12.72 -28.32 13.73
C ASP A 25 -13.72 -27.50 12.90
N TRP A 26 -13.22 -26.42 12.26
CA TRP A 26 -14.03 -25.56 11.40
C TRP A 26 -14.15 -26.06 9.94
N SER A 27 -13.49 -27.15 9.56
CA SER A 27 -13.55 -27.74 8.21
C SER A 27 -14.59 -28.84 8.07
N LYS A 28 -15.48 -28.99 9.05
CA LYS A 28 -16.54 -30.02 9.04
C LYS A 28 -17.59 -29.75 7.96
N ASP A 29 -17.85 -28.48 7.65
CA ASP A 29 -18.80 -28.09 6.62
C ASP A 29 -18.14 -28.15 5.25
N THR A 30 -18.80 -28.79 4.30
CA THR A 30 -18.33 -28.79 2.91
C THR A 30 -18.60 -27.44 2.28
N ILE A 31 -17.55 -26.78 1.81
CA ILE A 31 -17.68 -25.54 1.03
C ILE A 31 -17.72 -25.95 -0.44
N ALA A 32 -18.87 -25.76 -1.07
CA ALA A 32 -19.09 -26.01 -2.49
C ALA A 32 -19.63 -24.78 -3.18
N PHE A 33 -19.31 -24.61 -4.46
CA PHE A 33 -19.90 -23.61 -5.34
C PHE A 33 -20.75 -24.31 -6.37
N GLY A 34 -22.04 -24.05 -6.37
CA GLY A 34 -23.03 -24.66 -7.22
C GLY A 34 -23.65 -23.67 -8.21
N ARG A 35 -24.67 -24.13 -8.91
CA ARG A 35 -25.39 -23.31 -9.89
C ARG A 35 -26.09 -22.09 -9.25
N GLU A 36 -26.48 -22.22 -8.00
CA GLU A 36 -27.10 -21.17 -7.20
C GLU A 36 -26.16 -20.01 -6.86
N ASP A 37 -24.85 -20.22 -7.00
CA ASP A 37 -23.84 -19.18 -6.74
C ASP A 37 -23.53 -18.36 -8.00
N HIS A 38 -23.94 -18.83 -9.18
CA HIS A 38 -23.69 -18.12 -10.42
C HIS A 38 -24.35 -16.75 -10.39
N PRO A 39 -23.62 -15.67 -10.75
CA PRO A 39 -24.22 -14.36 -10.95
C PRO A 39 -25.11 -14.39 -12.19
N ASP A 40 -26.13 -13.56 -12.24
CA ASP A 40 -27.03 -13.45 -13.38
C ASP A 40 -26.28 -13.07 -14.66
N TYR A 41 -25.29 -12.18 -14.52
CA TYR A 41 -24.46 -11.75 -15.63
C TYR A 41 -23.11 -11.23 -15.15
N VAL A 42 -22.01 -11.68 -15.76
CA VAL A 42 -20.65 -11.13 -15.63
C VAL A 42 -19.97 -11.18 -17.00
N PRO A 43 -19.64 -10.04 -17.63
CA PRO A 43 -19.10 -10.02 -19.00
C PRO A 43 -17.80 -10.79 -19.17
N HIS A 44 -16.91 -10.73 -18.18
CA HIS A 44 -15.60 -11.36 -18.18
C HIS A 44 -15.34 -12.02 -16.83
N PRO A 45 -15.85 -13.25 -16.60
CA PRO A 45 -15.72 -13.93 -15.33
C PRO A 45 -14.26 -14.07 -14.87
N GLY A 46 -14.00 -13.79 -13.60
CA GLY A 46 -12.67 -13.86 -13.00
C GLY A 46 -11.78 -12.62 -13.19
N ARG A 47 -12.21 -11.63 -13.96
CA ARG A 47 -11.46 -10.39 -14.19
C ARG A 47 -11.64 -9.36 -13.08
N TYR A 48 -12.82 -9.32 -12.46
CA TYR A 48 -13.18 -8.27 -11.53
C TYR A 48 -12.73 -8.57 -10.09
N PRO A 49 -12.45 -7.52 -9.29
CA PRO A 49 -12.09 -7.69 -7.90
C PRO A 49 -13.26 -8.26 -7.08
N LEU A 50 -12.94 -9.04 -6.07
CA LEU A 50 -13.92 -9.47 -5.09
C LEU A 50 -14.00 -8.42 -3.98
N VAL A 51 -15.04 -7.59 -4.05
CA VAL A 51 -15.30 -6.51 -3.09
C VAL A 51 -16.45 -6.91 -2.17
N VAL A 52 -16.26 -6.76 -0.88
CA VAL A 52 -17.21 -7.24 0.14
C VAL A 52 -17.52 -6.14 1.16
N ASP A 53 -18.63 -6.34 1.90
CA ASP A 53 -19.20 -5.38 2.85
C ASP A 53 -19.14 -5.88 4.30
N PRO A 54 -17.94 -6.09 4.89
CA PRO A 54 -17.82 -6.53 6.26
C PRO A 54 -18.19 -5.44 7.25
N ILE A 55 -18.47 -5.85 8.49
CA ILE A 55 -18.42 -4.95 9.64
C ILE A 55 -17.02 -5.03 10.24
N ILE A 56 -16.32 -3.91 10.29
CA ILE A 56 -15.01 -3.80 10.95
C ILE A 56 -15.15 -2.86 12.13
N GLY A 57 -14.80 -3.32 13.34
CA GLY A 57 -15.14 -2.61 14.55
C GLY A 57 -16.66 -2.55 14.73
N ASN A 58 -17.20 -1.34 14.67
CA ASN A 58 -18.63 -1.07 14.74
C ASN A 58 -19.19 -0.44 13.46
N THR A 59 -18.37 -0.41 12.39
CA THR A 59 -18.69 0.28 11.13
C THR A 59 -18.85 -0.74 10.00
N ARG A 60 -19.92 -0.64 9.22
CA ARG A 60 -20.08 -1.39 7.97
C ARG A 60 -19.36 -0.66 6.85
N PHE A 61 -18.56 -1.39 6.10
CA PHE A 61 -17.84 -0.88 4.95
C PHE A 61 -18.38 -1.48 3.66
N SER A 62 -18.42 -0.70 2.59
CA SER A 62 -18.91 -1.13 1.27
C SER A 62 -17.82 -1.39 0.25
N LYS A 63 -16.58 -0.99 0.52
CA LYS A 63 -15.46 -1.11 -0.44
C LYS A 63 -14.25 -1.79 0.21
N VAL A 64 -14.39 -3.08 0.55
CA VAL A 64 -13.30 -3.86 1.12
C VAL A 64 -12.86 -4.93 0.13
N LEU A 65 -11.61 -4.82 -0.34
CA LEU A 65 -11.04 -5.74 -1.31
C LEU A 65 -10.60 -7.03 -0.63
N MET A 66 -10.99 -8.17 -1.18
CA MET A 66 -10.45 -9.48 -0.85
C MET A 66 -9.27 -9.82 -1.75
N ASP A 67 -8.04 -9.76 -1.23
CA ASP A 67 -6.81 -9.94 -2.01
C ASP A 67 -6.01 -11.17 -1.54
N GLY A 68 -6.16 -12.28 -2.23
CA GLY A 68 -5.40 -13.51 -1.96
C GLY A 68 -3.89 -13.40 -2.26
N GLY A 69 -3.46 -12.38 -2.99
CA GLY A 69 -2.04 -12.08 -3.25
C GLY A 69 -1.35 -11.39 -2.08
N SER A 70 -2.10 -10.61 -1.30
CA SER A 70 -1.55 -9.88 -0.15
C SER A 70 -1.23 -10.79 1.04
N SER A 71 -0.05 -10.61 1.63
CA SER A 71 0.35 -11.28 2.88
C SER A 71 -0.11 -10.54 4.14
N LEU A 72 -0.77 -9.41 3.99
CA LEU A 72 -1.18 -8.51 5.06
C LEU A 72 -2.64 -8.10 4.88
N ASN A 73 -3.28 -7.67 5.99
CA ASN A 73 -4.48 -6.86 5.88
C ASN A 73 -4.04 -5.39 5.99
N ILE A 74 -4.59 -4.54 5.15
CA ILE A 74 -4.22 -3.12 5.06
C ILE A 74 -5.43 -2.27 5.40
N MET A 75 -5.23 -1.25 6.22
CA MET A 75 -6.20 -0.21 6.53
C MET A 75 -5.61 1.14 6.14
N TYR A 76 -6.38 1.97 5.49
CA TYR A 76 -5.95 3.32 5.16
C TYR A 76 -6.23 4.28 6.32
N ALA A 77 -5.28 5.18 6.61
CA ALA A 77 -5.44 6.13 7.72
C ALA A 77 -6.75 6.94 7.65
N PRO A 78 -7.18 7.45 6.48
CA PRO A 78 -8.46 8.13 6.36
C PRO A 78 -9.67 7.25 6.74
N THR A 79 -9.57 5.93 6.55
CA THR A 79 -10.62 4.99 6.97
C THR A 79 -10.71 4.89 8.50
N LEU A 80 -9.55 4.87 9.19
CA LEU A 80 -9.54 4.90 10.66
C LEU A 80 -10.11 6.21 11.22
N GLU A 81 -9.81 7.33 10.58
CA GLU A 81 -10.36 8.63 10.95
C GLU A 81 -11.90 8.63 10.85
N LEU A 82 -12.45 8.06 9.77
CA LEU A 82 -13.91 7.88 9.61
C LEU A 82 -14.52 6.96 10.69
N MET A 83 -13.74 6.02 11.22
CA MET A 83 -14.15 5.18 12.36
C MET A 83 -14.03 5.89 13.71
N GLY A 84 -13.50 7.11 13.77
CA GLY A 84 -13.19 7.83 15.00
C GLY A 84 -12.03 7.23 15.78
N ILE A 85 -11.12 6.50 15.12
CA ILE A 85 -9.95 5.88 15.73
C ILE A 85 -8.72 6.72 15.42
N GLY A 86 -8.12 7.31 16.46
CA GLY A 86 -6.90 8.11 16.33
C GLY A 86 -5.67 7.26 16.07
N LEU A 87 -4.67 7.86 15.39
CA LEU A 87 -3.38 7.22 15.10
C LEU A 87 -2.55 6.93 16.38
N ASP A 88 -2.88 7.56 17.50
CA ASP A 88 -2.30 7.30 18.82
C ASP A 88 -2.62 5.88 19.34
N LYS A 89 -3.64 5.22 18.79
CA LYS A 89 -4.00 3.83 19.11
C LYS A 89 -3.17 2.79 18.39
N LEU A 90 -2.33 3.20 17.45
CA LEU A 90 -1.51 2.28 16.67
C LEU A 90 -0.35 1.74 17.49
N ARG A 91 -0.09 0.44 17.36
CA ARG A 91 1.13 -0.19 17.85
C ARG A 91 2.23 -0.06 16.77
N PRO A 92 3.52 0.03 17.16
CA PRO A 92 4.61 0.05 16.18
C PRO A 92 4.59 -1.18 15.27
N SER A 93 4.68 -0.97 13.96
CA SER A 93 4.88 -2.05 13.00
C SER A 93 6.37 -2.35 12.83
N LYS A 94 6.71 -3.65 12.80
CA LYS A 94 8.08 -4.13 12.56
C LYS A 94 8.29 -4.61 11.11
N SER A 95 7.27 -4.55 10.30
CA SER A 95 7.29 -5.18 8.97
C SER A 95 7.10 -4.14 7.87
N PRO A 96 8.19 -3.54 7.35
CA PRO A 96 8.07 -2.84 6.09
C PRO A 96 7.62 -3.84 5.03
N PHE A 97 6.63 -3.47 4.23
CA PHE A 97 6.19 -4.30 3.13
C PHE A 97 6.51 -3.64 1.78
N HIS A 98 6.62 -4.48 0.77
CA HIS A 98 6.89 -4.03 -0.58
C HIS A 98 5.56 -4.10 -1.34
N GLY A 99 5.21 -3.02 -2.02
CA GLY A 99 4.13 -3.03 -3.00
C GLY A 99 4.48 -3.92 -4.21
N VAL A 100 3.55 -4.10 -5.12
CA VAL A 100 3.78 -4.85 -6.37
C VAL A 100 4.87 -4.20 -7.23
N ALA A 101 5.05 -2.88 -7.12
CA ALA A 101 6.12 -2.17 -7.82
C ALA A 101 7.48 -2.42 -7.16
N PRO A 102 8.45 -2.97 -7.90
CA PRO A 102 9.80 -3.19 -7.39
C PRO A 102 10.46 -1.87 -6.94
N GLY A 103 11.07 -1.88 -5.76
CA GLY A 103 11.86 -0.74 -5.26
C GLY A 103 11.12 0.22 -4.33
N LYS A 104 9.79 0.31 -4.35
CA LYS A 104 9.05 1.14 -3.40
C LYS A 104 8.75 0.35 -2.11
N ARG A 105 9.43 0.73 -1.01
CA ARG A 105 9.10 0.24 0.33
C ARG A 105 7.99 1.10 0.91
N VAL A 106 6.94 0.47 1.39
CA VAL A 106 5.89 1.14 2.15
C VAL A 106 6.18 0.94 3.64
N GLN A 107 6.35 2.05 4.34
CA GLN A 107 6.48 2.06 5.78
C GLN A 107 5.09 2.27 6.38
N PRO A 108 4.52 1.29 7.11
CA PRO A 108 3.25 1.49 7.77
C PRO A 108 3.38 2.50 8.92
N LEU A 109 2.32 3.24 9.19
CA LEU A 109 2.21 4.14 10.34
C LEU A 109 2.19 3.35 11.65
N GLY A 110 1.70 2.11 11.60
CA GLY A 110 1.62 1.19 12.72
C GLY A 110 0.62 0.07 12.44
N GLN A 111 0.30 -0.69 13.48
CA GLN A 111 -0.64 -1.81 13.45
C GLN A 111 -1.81 -1.57 14.39
N ILE A 112 -2.98 -2.10 14.03
CA ILE A 112 -4.16 -2.14 14.88
C ILE A 112 -4.88 -3.48 14.76
N ASP A 113 -5.41 -3.97 15.88
CA ASP A 113 -6.24 -5.17 15.90
C ASP A 113 -7.70 -4.74 15.93
N LEU A 114 -8.47 -5.14 14.91
CA LEU A 114 -9.88 -4.82 14.79
C LEU A 114 -10.71 -6.09 14.60
N PRO A 115 -11.89 -6.18 15.26
CA PRO A 115 -12.83 -7.24 14.99
C PRO A 115 -13.44 -7.06 13.60
N VAL A 116 -13.45 -8.12 12.82
CA VAL A 116 -14.11 -8.21 11.50
C VAL A 116 -15.23 -9.22 11.60
N CYS A 117 -16.38 -8.87 11.07
CA CYS A 117 -17.55 -9.73 11.07
C CYS A 117 -18.10 -9.90 9.65
N PHE A 118 -18.29 -11.16 9.26
CA PHE A 118 -18.97 -11.56 8.03
C PHE A 118 -20.25 -12.33 8.34
N GLY A 119 -21.24 -12.16 7.51
CA GLY A 119 -22.54 -12.87 7.59
C GLY A 119 -23.71 -11.97 7.94
N THR A 120 -24.78 -12.60 8.37
CA THR A 120 -26.05 -11.97 8.74
C THR A 120 -26.33 -12.17 10.24
N ALA A 121 -27.30 -11.48 10.79
CA ALA A 121 -27.71 -11.69 12.18
C ALA A 121 -28.08 -13.14 12.52
N ALA A 122 -28.53 -13.91 11.52
CA ALA A 122 -28.90 -15.32 11.69
C ALA A 122 -27.70 -16.27 11.70
N ASN A 123 -26.65 -15.96 10.90
CA ASN A 123 -25.43 -16.77 10.79
C ASN A 123 -24.25 -15.84 10.47
N PHE A 124 -23.42 -15.56 11.46
CA PHE A 124 -22.25 -14.71 11.32
C PHE A 124 -21.03 -15.27 12.03
N ARG A 125 -19.88 -14.81 11.60
CA ARG A 125 -18.61 -15.12 12.23
C ARG A 125 -17.82 -13.84 12.45
N LYS A 126 -17.21 -13.72 13.63
CA LYS A 126 -16.43 -12.57 14.06
C LYS A 126 -15.04 -13.02 14.47
N GLU A 127 -14.02 -12.43 13.86
CA GLU A 127 -12.62 -12.70 14.15
C GLU A 127 -11.86 -11.40 14.34
N VAL A 128 -10.82 -11.41 15.16
CA VAL A 128 -9.93 -10.26 15.32
C VAL A 128 -8.80 -10.37 14.32
N LEU A 129 -8.62 -9.37 13.48
CA LEU A 129 -7.56 -9.27 12.47
C LEU A 129 -6.62 -8.12 12.80
N THR A 130 -5.33 -8.34 12.55
CA THR A 130 -4.32 -7.28 12.59
C THR A 130 -4.27 -6.60 11.23
N PHE A 131 -4.34 -5.28 11.23
CA PHE A 131 -4.19 -4.42 10.05
C PHE A 131 -2.91 -3.62 10.14
N GLU A 132 -2.18 -3.55 9.04
CA GLU A 132 -1.13 -2.56 8.82
C GLU A 132 -1.80 -1.27 8.34
N VAL A 133 -1.51 -0.17 9.02
CA VAL A 133 -2.10 1.14 8.70
C VAL A 133 -1.15 1.92 7.82
N VAL A 134 -1.66 2.42 6.69
CA VAL A 134 -0.87 3.18 5.71
C VAL A 134 -1.40 4.60 5.56
N GLY A 135 -0.49 5.56 5.34
CA GLY A 135 -0.82 6.99 5.31
C GLY A 135 -1.35 7.49 3.96
N PHE A 136 -1.28 6.68 2.91
CA PHE A 136 -1.81 7.07 1.60
C PHE A 136 -3.29 6.68 1.43
N ARG A 137 -3.94 7.28 0.44
CA ARG A 137 -5.33 6.96 0.09
C ARG A 137 -5.34 5.86 -0.98
N GLY A 138 -6.20 4.87 -0.80
CA GLY A 138 -6.54 3.86 -1.80
C GLY A 138 -7.96 4.07 -2.34
N SER A 139 -8.33 3.30 -3.36
CA SER A 139 -9.70 3.24 -3.89
C SER A 139 -10.63 2.43 -2.99
N TYR A 140 -10.06 1.59 -2.12
CA TYR A 140 -10.77 0.76 -1.16
C TYR A 140 -10.68 1.36 0.25
N HIS A 141 -11.61 0.98 1.13
CA HIS A 141 -11.55 1.32 2.54
C HIS A 141 -10.49 0.48 3.28
N ALA A 142 -10.36 -0.78 2.89
CA ALA A 142 -9.38 -1.71 3.43
C ALA A 142 -9.09 -2.83 2.42
N ILE A 143 -7.98 -3.53 2.62
CA ILE A 143 -7.63 -4.75 1.88
C ILE A 143 -7.50 -5.88 2.88
N LEU A 144 -8.20 -6.98 2.64
CA LEU A 144 -8.15 -8.19 3.43
C LEU A 144 -7.34 -9.25 2.68
N GLY A 145 -6.15 -9.54 3.20
CA GLY A 145 -5.21 -10.47 2.62
C GLY A 145 -5.33 -11.90 3.15
N ARG A 146 -4.32 -12.72 2.86
CA ARG A 146 -4.26 -14.12 3.31
C ARG A 146 -4.46 -14.34 4.81
N PRO A 147 -4.06 -13.43 5.72
CA PRO A 147 -4.39 -13.60 7.14
C PRO A 147 -5.89 -13.64 7.42
N CYS A 148 -6.69 -12.88 6.68
CA CYS A 148 -8.15 -12.92 6.76
C CYS A 148 -8.69 -14.25 6.24
N TYR A 149 -8.25 -14.69 5.05
CA TYR A 149 -8.65 -15.98 4.49
C TYR A 149 -8.35 -17.14 5.44
N ALA A 150 -7.15 -17.15 6.01
CA ALA A 150 -6.75 -18.19 6.96
C ALA A 150 -7.60 -18.17 8.24
N LYS A 151 -7.84 -16.98 8.80
CA LYS A 151 -8.57 -16.83 10.06
C LYS A 151 -10.03 -17.24 9.94
N PHE A 152 -10.66 -16.89 8.81
CA PHE A 152 -12.05 -17.25 8.51
C PHE A 152 -12.19 -18.59 7.81
N MET A 153 -11.09 -19.23 7.37
CA MET A 153 -11.13 -20.33 6.42
C MET A 153 -11.99 -20.02 5.19
N ALA A 154 -11.86 -18.79 4.71
CA ALA A 154 -12.65 -18.29 3.63
C ALA A 154 -12.08 -18.76 2.28
N VAL A 155 -12.97 -19.17 1.40
CA VAL A 155 -12.65 -19.62 0.04
C VAL A 155 -13.29 -18.66 -0.95
N PRO A 156 -12.48 -17.91 -1.73
CA PRO A 156 -13.00 -17.03 -2.75
C PRO A 156 -13.29 -17.77 -4.04
N ASN A 157 -14.29 -17.28 -4.76
CA ASN A 157 -14.51 -17.60 -6.16
C ASN A 157 -14.69 -16.31 -6.95
N TYR A 158 -13.63 -15.88 -7.63
CA TYR A 158 -13.62 -14.64 -8.39
C TYR A 158 -14.50 -14.70 -9.64
N THR A 159 -14.73 -15.91 -10.19
CA THR A 159 -15.63 -16.10 -11.32
C THR A 159 -17.09 -15.82 -10.94
N TYR A 160 -17.48 -16.20 -9.72
CA TYR A 160 -18.84 -16.02 -9.22
C TYR A 160 -19.00 -14.78 -8.33
N LEU A 161 -17.91 -14.06 -8.06
CA LEU A 161 -17.87 -12.93 -7.12
C LEU A 161 -18.43 -13.31 -5.75
N LYS A 162 -18.03 -14.49 -5.25
CA LYS A 162 -18.52 -15.04 -3.98
C LYS A 162 -17.34 -15.39 -3.06
N LEU A 163 -17.57 -15.21 -1.76
CA LEU A 163 -16.72 -15.68 -0.69
C LEU A 163 -17.52 -16.61 0.20
N LYS A 164 -17.05 -17.84 0.41
CA LYS A 164 -17.69 -18.78 1.32
C LYS A 164 -16.76 -19.13 2.47
N MET A 165 -17.34 -19.29 3.66
CA MET A 165 -16.60 -19.65 4.86
C MET A 165 -17.49 -20.47 5.81
N PRO A 166 -16.90 -21.33 6.66
CA PRO A 166 -17.68 -22.03 7.69
C PRO A 166 -18.18 -21.05 8.74
N GLY A 167 -19.42 -21.19 9.12
CA GLY A 167 -20.09 -20.42 10.18
C GLY A 167 -20.69 -21.34 11.26
N PRO A 168 -21.17 -20.77 12.37
CA PRO A 168 -21.74 -21.54 13.47
C PRO A 168 -23.03 -22.28 13.12
N LYS A 169 -23.72 -21.89 12.05
CA LYS A 169 -24.97 -22.50 11.58
C LYS A 169 -24.87 -22.92 10.09
N GLY A 170 -23.73 -23.49 9.69
CA GLY A 170 -23.44 -23.87 8.31
C GLY A 170 -22.65 -22.81 7.56
N VAL A 171 -22.49 -22.99 6.24
CA VAL A 171 -21.66 -22.12 5.40
C VAL A 171 -22.25 -20.72 5.30
N ILE A 172 -21.40 -19.71 5.54
CA ILE A 172 -21.70 -18.31 5.29
C ILE A 172 -21.28 -18.00 3.86
N THR A 173 -22.18 -17.45 3.05
CA THR A 173 -21.91 -16.98 1.70
C THR A 173 -22.02 -15.47 1.63
N ILE A 174 -20.95 -14.81 1.19
CA ILE A 174 -20.88 -13.38 0.95
C ILE A 174 -20.78 -13.18 -0.57
N GLY A 175 -21.66 -12.37 -1.12
CA GLY A 175 -21.63 -11.99 -2.54
C GLY A 175 -21.14 -10.57 -2.74
N SER A 176 -20.52 -10.32 -3.90
CA SER A 176 -20.33 -9.01 -4.49
C SER A 176 -21.22 -8.90 -5.72
N SER A 177 -21.81 -7.72 -5.98
CA SER A 177 -22.46 -7.49 -7.27
C SER A 177 -21.41 -7.18 -8.34
N PHE A 178 -21.75 -7.49 -9.58
CA PHE A 178 -20.89 -7.16 -10.72
C PHE A 178 -20.71 -5.63 -10.83
N GLU A 179 -21.80 -4.88 -10.71
CA GLU A 179 -21.82 -3.42 -10.82
C GLU A 179 -20.86 -2.80 -9.80
N HIS A 180 -20.95 -3.24 -8.55
CA HIS A 180 -20.10 -2.73 -7.49
C HIS A 180 -18.62 -3.10 -7.68
N ALA A 181 -18.34 -4.33 -8.12
CA ALA A 181 -16.99 -4.77 -8.45
C ALA A 181 -16.40 -3.98 -9.62
N TYR A 182 -17.22 -3.72 -10.65
CA TYR A 182 -16.84 -2.93 -11.82
C TYR A 182 -16.55 -1.47 -11.48
N GLU A 183 -17.42 -0.81 -10.71
CA GLU A 183 -17.20 0.57 -10.23
C GLU A 183 -15.89 0.69 -9.46
N CYS A 184 -15.62 -0.25 -8.56
CA CYS A 184 -14.37 -0.26 -7.80
C CYS A 184 -13.14 -0.50 -8.69
N ASP A 185 -13.26 -1.33 -9.73
CA ASP A 185 -12.18 -1.58 -10.70
C ASP A 185 -11.86 -0.32 -11.51
N VAL A 186 -12.89 0.35 -12.03
CA VAL A 186 -12.74 1.62 -12.76
C VAL A 186 -12.09 2.69 -11.88
N GLU A 187 -12.61 2.93 -10.68
CA GLU A 187 -12.02 3.90 -9.75
C GLU A 187 -10.56 3.58 -9.42
N CYS A 188 -10.20 2.30 -9.35
CA CYS A 188 -8.84 1.87 -9.08
C CYS A 188 -7.90 2.21 -10.25
N VAL A 189 -8.36 1.96 -11.48
CA VAL A 189 -7.60 2.27 -12.71
C VAL A 189 -7.42 3.78 -12.86
N GLU A 190 -8.51 4.55 -12.80
CA GLU A 190 -8.46 6.02 -12.91
C GLU A 190 -7.51 6.66 -11.88
N ARG A 191 -7.56 6.16 -10.64
CA ARG A 191 -6.64 6.63 -9.60
C ARG A 191 -5.18 6.28 -9.89
N ALA A 192 -4.93 5.08 -10.41
CA ALA A 192 -3.58 4.65 -10.76
C ALA A 192 -3.00 5.47 -11.92
N GLU A 193 -3.83 5.79 -12.92
CA GLU A 193 -3.47 6.64 -14.05
C GLU A 193 -3.15 8.06 -13.60
N ALA A 194 -4.02 8.68 -12.80
CA ALA A 194 -3.80 10.02 -12.23
C ALA A 194 -2.52 10.08 -11.39
N GLN A 195 -2.24 9.06 -10.58
CA GLN A 195 -1.02 9.00 -9.79
C GLN A 195 0.24 8.86 -10.68
N ALA A 196 0.16 8.10 -11.76
CA ALA A 196 1.27 7.95 -12.70
C ALA A 196 1.55 9.27 -13.44
N GLU A 197 0.52 10.03 -13.80
CA GLU A 197 0.65 11.35 -14.41
C GLU A 197 1.29 12.36 -13.45
N ASP A 198 0.85 12.39 -12.18
CA ASP A 198 1.43 13.24 -11.14
C ASP A 198 2.91 12.91 -10.89
N GLU A 199 3.28 11.63 -10.84
CA GLU A 199 4.68 11.19 -10.68
C GLU A 199 5.53 11.59 -11.90
N ALA A 200 5.00 11.47 -13.11
CA ALA A 200 5.69 11.88 -14.33
C ALA A 200 5.90 13.41 -14.39
N LEU A 201 4.89 14.16 -13.99
CA LEU A 201 4.98 15.64 -13.90
C LEU A 201 6.03 16.05 -12.85
N ALA A 202 6.01 15.46 -11.66
CA ALA A 202 6.98 15.73 -10.61
C ALA A 202 8.41 15.43 -11.07
N ALA A 203 8.65 14.31 -11.74
CA ALA A 203 9.95 13.95 -12.30
C ALA A 203 10.42 14.96 -13.37
N THR A 204 9.49 15.48 -14.18
CA THR A 204 9.79 16.51 -15.19
C THR A 204 10.17 17.83 -14.53
N LEU A 205 9.45 18.25 -13.49
CA LEU A 205 9.75 19.47 -12.73
C LEU A 205 11.10 19.37 -12.01
N ASP A 206 11.42 18.23 -11.41
CA ASP A 206 12.73 17.99 -10.78
C ASP A 206 13.87 18.08 -11.80
N LYS A 207 13.67 17.53 -13.00
CA LYS A 207 14.64 17.64 -14.08
C LYS A 207 14.83 19.09 -14.53
N MET A 208 13.76 19.82 -14.74
CA MET A 208 13.83 21.25 -15.09
C MET A 208 14.49 22.08 -14.01
N ALA A 209 14.19 21.81 -12.72
CA ALA A 209 14.83 22.49 -11.60
C ALA A 209 16.34 22.22 -11.53
N SER A 210 16.77 20.97 -11.76
CA SER A 210 18.19 20.61 -11.80
C SER A 210 18.92 21.25 -12.98
N GLU A 211 18.30 21.30 -14.17
CA GLU A 211 18.85 21.97 -15.34
C GLU A 211 18.97 23.49 -15.12
N ALA A 212 17.99 24.12 -14.46
CA ALA A 212 18.03 25.53 -14.09
C ALA A 212 19.17 25.84 -13.10
N LEU A 213 19.37 25.00 -12.10
CA LEU A 213 20.49 25.11 -11.16
C LEU A 213 21.84 24.95 -11.85
N ASP A 214 21.99 24.01 -12.76
CA ASP A 214 23.20 23.80 -13.56
C ASP A 214 23.47 25.01 -14.49
N SER A 215 22.43 25.63 -15.05
CA SER A 215 22.56 26.83 -15.87
C SER A 215 23.00 28.05 -15.07
N THR A 216 22.53 28.20 -13.84
CA THR A 216 22.98 29.30 -12.92
C THR A 216 24.41 29.07 -12.47
N HIS A 217 24.88 27.82 -12.27
CA HIS A 217 26.29 27.52 -12.02
C HIS A 217 27.18 27.76 -13.24
N ARG A 218 26.69 27.56 -14.46
CA ARG A 218 27.42 27.89 -15.70
C ARG A 218 27.50 29.36 -15.98
N HIS A 219 26.57 30.20 -15.47
CA HIS A 219 26.61 31.65 -15.57
C HIS A 219 27.36 32.35 -14.42
N ALA A 220 27.70 31.62 -13.34
CA ALA A 220 28.78 31.99 -12.45
C ALA A 220 30.13 31.70 -13.13
N GLY A 221 30.22 32.08 -14.40
CA GLY A 221 31.37 31.88 -15.23
C GLY A 221 32.59 32.42 -14.52
N SER A 222 33.60 31.60 -14.42
CA SER A 222 34.96 32.05 -14.20
C SER A 222 35.24 33.12 -15.25
N PHE A 223 35.24 34.36 -14.88
CA PHE A 223 35.94 35.39 -15.63
C PHE A 223 37.41 34.97 -15.59
N GLU A 224 37.87 34.28 -16.62
CA GLU A 224 39.29 34.13 -16.83
C GLU A 224 39.80 35.47 -17.36
N PRO A 225 40.64 36.21 -16.61
CA PRO A 225 41.20 37.45 -17.09
C PRO A 225 42.14 37.13 -18.26
N THR A 226 41.83 37.70 -19.40
CA THR A 226 42.58 37.44 -20.65
C THR A 226 43.94 38.14 -20.64
N GLU A 227 44.19 39.12 -19.77
CA GLU A 227 45.49 39.80 -19.62
C GLU A 227 45.58 40.42 -18.22
N GLY A 228 46.57 40.01 -17.45
CA GLY A 228 47.01 40.58 -16.18
C GLY A 228 45.94 40.92 -15.15
N ILE A 229 46.17 40.61 -13.89
CA ILE A 229 45.26 40.91 -12.78
C ILE A 229 45.90 41.99 -11.92
N LYS A 230 45.18 43.12 -11.70
CA LYS A 230 45.51 44.17 -10.73
C LYS A 230 44.73 43.93 -9.45
N LYS A 231 45.39 43.83 -8.29
CA LYS A 231 44.75 43.70 -6.98
C LYS A 231 44.50 45.13 -6.41
N VAL A 232 43.25 45.47 -6.17
CA VAL A 232 42.84 46.74 -5.57
C VAL A 232 42.32 46.47 -4.15
N PRO A 233 42.95 47.01 -3.09
CA PRO A 233 42.49 46.85 -1.73
C PRO A 233 41.12 47.51 -1.56
N LEU A 234 40.19 46.82 -0.86
CA LEU A 234 38.83 47.31 -0.61
C LEU A 234 38.77 48.46 0.38
N ASP A 235 39.77 48.60 1.24
CA ASP A 235 39.92 49.72 2.18
C ASP A 235 41.40 50.02 2.38
N PRO A 236 41.87 51.21 1.93
CA PRO A 236 43.28 51.62 2.08
C PRO A 236 43.70 51.87 3.53
N SER A 237 42.75 51.99 4.46
CA SER A 237 42.99 52.35 5.85
C SER A 237 43.00 51.17 6.83
N HIS A 238 42.65 49.95 6.40
CA HIS A 238 42.64 48.77 7.23
C HIS A 238 43.49 47.63 6.62
N SER A 239 44.33 47.04 7.43
CA SER A 239 45.29 45.97 7.04
C SER A 239 44.64 44.57 6.85
N ASP A 240 43.32 44.47 6.67
CA ASP A 240 42.65 43.26 6.32
C ASP A 240 42.85 42.93 4.84
N ASN A 241 43.47 41.79 4.59
CA ASN A 241 43.91 41.25 3.30
C ASN A 241 42.78 40.98 2.27
N LYS A 242 41.72 41.78 2.26
CA LYS A 242 40.63 41.69 1.28
C LYS A 242 40.87 42.64 0.12
N ALA A 243 41.26 42.09 -1.01
CA ALA A 243 41.47 42.82 -2.24
C ALA A 243 40.61 42.29 -3.37
N LEU A 244 40.02 43.16 -4.18
CA LEU A 244 39.35 42.77 -5.43
C LEU A 244 40.40 42.55 -6.52
N GLN A 245 40.19 41.51 -7.31
CA GLN A 245 40.96 41.23 -8.50
C GLN A 245 40.21 41.85 -9.71
N ILE A 246 40.79 42.82 -10.37
CA ILE A 246 40.22 43.43 -11.56
C ILE A 246 41.20 43.30 -12.74
N SER A 247 40.68 43.39 -13.97
CA SER A 247 41.56 43.38 -15.16
C SER A 247 42.51 44.54 -15.14
N ALA A 248 43.77 44.32 -15.52
CA ALA A 248 44.83 45.36 -15.58
C ALA A 248 44.56 46.44 -16.63
N THR A 249 43.62 46.22 -17.55
CA THR A 249 43.25 47.15 -18.62
C THR A 249 42.11 48.11 -18.23
N LEU A 250 41.60 48.05 -17.01
CA LEU A 250 40.59 49.00 -16.50
C LEU A 250 41.30 50.28 -16.04
N ASP A 251 41.01 51.37 -16.75
CA ASP A 251 41.47 52.72 -16.39
C ASP A 251 40.85 53.19 -15.08
N ASP A 252 41.67 53.79 -14.21
CA ASP A 252 41.24 54.45 -12.97
C ASP A 252 40.45 55.73 -13.35
N LYS A 253 39.10 55.69 -13.38
CA LYS A 253 38.24 56.84 -13.44
C LYS A 253 37.50 57.00 -12.12
#